data_e0a0037fba99af864e5f3665a106f752
#
_entry.id   e0a0037fba99af864e5f3665a106f752
#
_cell.length_a   1.000
_cell.length_b   1.000
_cell.length_c   1.000
_cell.angle_alpha   90.00
_cell.angle_beta   90.00
_cell.angle_gamma   90.00
#
_symmetry.space_group_name_H-M   'P 1'
#
loop_
_entity.id
_entity.type
_entity.pdbx_description
1 polymer ?
#
loop_
_entity_poly.entity_id
_entity_poly.type
_entity_poly.pdbx_seq_one_letter_code
_entity_poly.pdbx_strand_id
1 'polypeptide(L)'
;MSIMNDRWITEMATKHGMIEPYENSQVRSGVISYGVSAYGYDMRVAREFKIFTNVLSSIIDPKNFDPKSFVEFEGDTCIVPPNSFALARSVEFFRIPRDIMTITVGKSTYARCGIITNVTPFEPEWEGYVTLEISNTTPLPAKIYANEGIAQVLFFQGNEPPITSYKDKKGKYQGQVGVTLPRL
;
A
#
# COMPACT_ATOMS: atom_id res chain seq x y z
N MET A 1 16.33 -16.38 6.91
CA MET A 1 15.52 -15.20 6.51
C MET A 1 16.08 -13.98 7.22
N SER A 2 16.38 -12.92 6.49
CA SER A 2 16.95 -11.67 7.04
C SER A 2 16.07 -10.49 6.65
N ILE A 3 15.89 -9.55 7.60
CA ILE A 3 15.28 -8.25 7.30
C ILE A 3 16.33 -7.34 6.67
N MET A 4 15.95 -6.61 5.62
CA MET A 4 16.85 -5.78 4.84
C MET A 4 16.90 -4.35 5.39
N ASN A 5 18.11 -3.80 5.48
CA ASN A 5 18.35 -2.46 6.02
C ASN A 5 18.30 -1.37 4.93
N ASP A 6 18.42 -0.12 5.36
CA ASP A 6 18.40 1.08 4.52
C ASP A 6 19.43 1.07 3.39
N ARG A 7 20.64 0.57 3.63
CA ARG A 7 21.70 0.46 2.61
C ARG A 7 21.28 -0.46 1.47
N TRP A 8 20.75 -1.63 1.80
CA TRP A 8 20.26 -2.58 0.82
C TRP A 8 19.05 -2.02 0.05
N ILE A 9 18.08 -1.40 0.77
CA ILE A 9 16.89 -0.80 0.16
C ILE A 9 17.31 0.30 -0.81
N THR A 10 18.25 1.16 -0.42
CA THR A 10 18.78 2.24 -1.28
C THR A 10 19.45 1.68 -2.53
N GLU A 11 20.29 0.65 -2.38
CA GLU A 11 20.94 0.00 -3.50
C GLU A 11 19.93 -0.59 -4.49
N MET A 12 18.95 -1.34 -3.98
CA MET A 12 17.92 -1.97 -4.82
C MET A 12 17.02 -0.94 -5.50
N ALA A 13 16.64 0.13 -4.80
CA ALA A 13 15.85 1.20 -5.39
C ALA A 13 16.61 1.96 -6.48
N THR A 14 17.87 2.35 -6.22
CA THR A 14 18.63 3.20 -7.15
C THR A 14 19.25 2.46 -8.33
N LYS A 15 19.72 1.21 -8.14
CA LYS A 15 20.38 0.43 -9.20
C LYS A 15 19.43 -0.50 -9.95
N HIS A 16 18.34 -0.95 -9.32
CA HIS A 16 17.43 -1.96 -9.86
C HIS A 16 15.98 -1.48 -9.99
N GLY A 17 15.69 -0.23 -9.60
CA GLY A 17 14.35 0.34 -9.72
C GLY A 17 13.30 -0.37 -8.87
N MET A 18 13.71 -0.94 -7.71
CA MET A 18 12.77 -1.67 -6.83
C MET A 18 11.63 -0.80 -6.31
N ILE A 19 11.89 0.50 -6.09
CA ILE A 19 10.92 1.49 -5.61
C ILE A 19 11.04 2.74 -6.50
N GLU A 20 9.93 3.21 -7.09
CA GLU A 20 9.96 4.34 -8.02
C GLU A 20 8.66 5.18 -7.92
N PRO A 21 8.72 6.50 -7.61
CA PRO A 21 9.91 7.28 -7.25
C PRO A 21 10.45 6.91 -5.86
N TYR A 22 11.76 7.01 -5.67
CA TYR A 22 12.44 6.67 -4.42
C TYR A 22 12.90 7.90 -3.65
N GLU A 23 12.61 7.95 -2.35
CA GLU A 23 13.12 8.96 -1.42
C GLU A 23 14.21 8.35 -0.53
N ASN A 24 15.44 8.83 -0.69
CA ASN A 24 16.64 8.29 -0.05
C ASN A 24 16.82 8.69 1.43
N SER A 25 15.87 9.45 1.98
CA SER A 25 15.87 9.89 3.38
C SER A 25 14.44 10.08 3.87
N GLN A 26 14.28 10.19 5.19
CA GLN A 26 12.97 10.50 5.78
C GLN A 26 12.61 11.98 5.60
N VAL A 27 11.58 12.25 4.81
CA VAL A 27 10.93 13.57 4.73
C VAL A 27 9.94 13.70 5.89
N ARG A 28 10.08 14.76 6.72
CA ARG A 28 9.32 14.92 7.98
C ARG A 28 8.73 16.30 8.21
N SER A 29 9.20 17.32 7.49
CA SER A 29 8.82 18.71 7.77
C SER A 29 7.43 19.00 7.25
N GLY A 30 6.47 19.21 8.18
CA GLY A 30 5.10 19.59 7.86
C GLY A 30 4.22 18.49 7.26
N VAL A 31 4.71 17.24 7.22
CA VAL A 31 4.02 16.09 6.60
C VAL A 31 4.09 14.86 7.49
N ILE A 32 3.18 13.91 7.29
CA ILE A 32 3.32 12.56 7.83
C ILE A 32 4.47 11.90 7.10
N SER A 33 5.52 11.52 7.83
CA SER A 33 6.83 11.18 7.28
C SER A 33 6.80 10.00 6.29
N TYR A 34 7.63 10.10 5.24
CA TYR A 34 7.81 9.07 4.21
C TYR A 34 9.29 8.98 3.78
N GLY A 35 9.62 7.95 3.00
CA GLY A 35 10.97 7.66 2.53
C GLY A 35 11.64 6.52 3.28
N VAL A 36 12.96 6.29 3.01
CA VAL A 36 13.68 5.17 3.60
C VAL A 36 13.86 5.33 5.10
N SER A 37 13.68 4.24 5.84
CA SER A 37 13.96 4.11 7.28
C SER A 37 15.00 3.01 7.52
N ALA A 38 15.49 2.85 8.76
CA ALA A 38 16.57 1.91 9.08
C ALA A 38 16.33 0.47 8.57
N TYR A 39 15.07 -0.01 8.65
CA TYR A 39 14.65 -1.34 8.18
C TYR A 39 13.27 -1.25 7.53
N GLY A 40 13.18 -0.56 6.40
CA GLY A 40 11.94 -0.44 5.65
C GLY A 40 11.84 0.86 4.85
N TYR A 41 10.71 1.01 4.19
CA TYR A 41 10.38 2.18 3.40
C TYR A 41 8.96 2.64 3.72
N ASP A 42 8.82 3.89 4.14
CA ASP A 42 7.52 4.52 4.38
C ASP A 42 6.96 5.01 3.05
N MET A 43 5.98 4.29 2.50
CA MET A 43 5.33 4.66 1.24
C MET A 43 4.25 5.70 1.44
N ARG A 44 3.98 6.46 0.37
CA ARG A 44 2.96 7.51 0.32
C ARG A 44 1.66 6.99 -0.28
N VAL A 45 0.55 7.57 0.15
CA VAL A 45 -0.74 7.38 -0.53
C VAL A 45 -0.88 8.41 -1.67
N ALA A 46 -1.35 7.98 -2.84
CA ALA A 46 -1.61 8.85 -3.98
C ALA A 46 -2.91 9.64 -3.81
N ARG A 47 -3.25 10.49 -4.80
CA ARG A 47 -4.44 11.35 -4.79
C ARG A 47 -5.74 10.64 -5.17
N GLU A 48 -5.66 9.42 -5.66
CA GLU A 48 -6.76 8.63 -6.18
C GLU A 48 -7.32 7.72 -5.09
N PHE A 49 -8.60 7.88 -4.80
CA PHE A 49 -9.31 7.12 -3.77
C PHE A 49 -10.62 6.56 -4.32
N LYS A 50 -11.03 5.41 -3.79
CA LYS A 50 -12.37 4.84 -3.93
C LYS A 50 -12.97 4.73 -2.54
N ILE A 51 -13.92 5.62 -2.22
CA ILE A 51 -14.55 5.71 -0.90
C ILE A 51 -15.75 4.78 -0.88
N PHE A 52 -15.79 3.85 0.09
CA PHE A 52 -16.91 2.91 0.22
C PHE A 52 -18.21 3.66 0.58
N THR A 53 -19.30 3.24 -0.07
CA THR A 53 -20.66 3.69 0.22
C THR A 53 -21.60 2.48 0.32
N ASN A 54 -22.52 2.52 1.27
CA ASN A 54 -23.53 1.49 1.48
C ASN A 54 -24.89 1.81 0.84
N VAL A 55 -24.96 2.84 -0.01
CA VAL A 55 -26.24 3.32 -0.59
C VAL A 55 -26.78 2.35 -1.63
N LEU A 56 -25.91 1.69 -2.38
CA LEU A 56 -26.27 0.88 -3.55
C LEU A 56 -26.13 -0.64 -3.33
N SER A 57 -25.65 -1.08 -2.17
CA SER A 57 -25.43 -2.50 -1.87
C SER A 57 -25.88 -2.84 -0.46
N SER A 58 -26.60 -3.94 -0.31
CA SER A 58 -27.08 -4.44 0.99
C SER A 58 -26.14 -5.45 1.66
N ILE A 59 -25.16 -5.97 0.91
CA ILE A 59 -24.19 -6.97 1.38
C ILE A 59 -22.85 -6.78 0.64
N ILE A 60 -21.76 -7.05 1.34
CA ILE A 60 -20.42 -7.15 0.73
C ILE A 60 -20.12 -8.61 0.43
N ASP A 61 -20.05 -8.94 -0.85
CA ASP A 61 -19.66 -10.28 -1.31
C ASP A 61 -18.32 -10.18 -2.08
N PRO A 62 -17.22 -10.74 -1.54
CA PRO A 62 -15.92 -10.70 -2.22
C PRO A 62 -15.88 -11.51 -3.50
N LYS A 63 -16.82 -12.44 -3.71
CA LYS A 63 -16.95 -13.23 -4.94
C LYS A 63 -17.79 -12.54 -6.02
N ASN A 64 -18.64 -11.61 -5.60
CA ASN A 64 -19.54 -10.85 -6.49
C ASN A 64 -19.58 -9.39 -6.06
N PHE A 65 -18.42 -8.76 -6.01
CA PHE A 65 -18.29 -7.38 -5.53
C PHE A 65 -18.90 -6.39 -6.52
N ASP A 66 -19.84 -5.56 -6.04
CA ASP A 66 -20.44 -4.49 -6.84
C ASP A 66 -19.54 -3.24 -6.87
N PRO A 67 -18.95 -2.87 -8.03
CA PRO A 67 -18.13 -1.66 -8.15
C PRO A 67 -18.86 -0.36 -7.78
N LYS A 68 -20.19 -0.33 -7.87
CA LYS A 68 -21.03 0.81 -7.45
C LYS A 68 -20.99 1.07 -5.94
N SER A 69 -20.45 0.14 -5.15
CA SER A 69 -20.20 0.34 -3.73
C SER A 69 -19.08 1.34 -3.43
N PHE A 70 -18.44 1.90 -4.46
CA PHE A 70 -17.43 2.94 -4.30
C PHE A 70 -17.77 4.22 -5.04
N VAL A 71 -17.44 5.35 -4.40
CA VAL A 71 -17.40 6.67 -5.03
C VAL A 71 -15.93 7.01 -5.29
N GLU A 72 -15.61 7.37 -6.53
CA GLU A 72 -14.27 7.83 -6.90
C GLU A 72 -14.04 9.25 -6.43
N PHE A 73 -12.87 9.49 -5.88
CA PHE A 73 -12.44 10.80 -5.40
C PHE A 73 -10.96 11.02 -5.75
N GLU A 74 -10.63 12.20 -6.24
CA GLU A 74 -9.27 12.64 -6.44
C GLU A 74 -9.03 13.97 -5.73
N GLY A 75 -7.99 14.06 -4.91
CA GLY A 75 -7.67 15.29 -4.16
C GLY A 75 -6.55 15.12 -3.17
N ASP A 76 -6.13 16.24 -2.56
CA ASP A 76 -5.03 16.27 -1.60
C ASP A 76 -5.42 15.75 -0.20
N THR A 77 -6.72 15.71 0.09
CA THR A 77 -7.24 15.20 1.37
C THR A 77 -8.51 14.40 1.11
N CYS A 78 -8.46 13.11 1.38
CA CYS A 78 -9.64 12.24 1.37
C CYS A 78 -10.31 12.22 2.75
N ILE A 79 -11.64 12.32 2.78
CA ILE A 79 -12.44 12.13 4.00
C ILE A 79 -13.05 10.74 3.97
N VAL A 80 -12.57 9.86 4.85
CA VAL A 80 -13.15 8.52 5.02
C VAL A 80 -14.28 8.61 6.03
N PRO A 81 -15.52 8.21 5.67
CA PRO A 81 -16.67 8.28 6.58
C PRO A 81 -16.46 7.46 7.86
N PRO A 82 -17.23 7.75 8.94
CA PRO A 82 -17.19 6.97 10.18
C PRO A 82 -17.48 5.48 9.94
N ASN A 83 -16.74 4.61 10.61
CA ASN A 83 -16.93 3.15 10.52
C ASN A 83 -16.98 2.62 9.08
N SER A 84 -16.20 3.23 8.17
CA SER A 84 -16.13 2.91 6.76
C SER A 84 -14.69 2.75 6.31
N PHE A 85 -14.47 2.55 5.02
CA PHE A 85 -13.13 2.41 4.45
C PHE A 85 -13.01 3.05 3.07
N ALA A 86 -11.79 3.23 2.65
CA ALA A 86 -11.46 3.65 1.30
C ALA A 86 -10.34 2.75 0.75
N LEU A 87 -10.34 2.55 -0.55
CA LEU A 87 -9.20 2.03 -1.28
C LEU A 87 -8.43 3.20 -1.88
N ALA A 88 -7.11 3.09 -1.87
CA ALA A 88 -6.23 4.04 -2.53
C ALA A 88 -5.08 3.28 -3.21
N ARG A 89 -4.19 3.98 -3.92
CA ARG A 89 -2.94 3.36 -4.36
C ARG A 89 -1.73 4.07 -3.76
N SER A 90 -0.60 3.39 -3.76
CA SER A 90 0.69 4.03 -3.45
C SER A 90 1.09 5.05 -4.52
N VAL A 91 1.88 6.06 -4.13
CA VAL A 91 2.62 6.91 -5.07
C VAL A 91 3.71 6.10 -5.75
N GLU A 92 4.38 5.27 -4.96
CA GLU A 92 5.49 4.44 -5.40
C GLU A 92 5.00 3.20 -6.18
N PHE A 93 5.69 2.91 -7.28
CA PHE A 93 5.65 1.65 -7.99
C PHE A 93 6.73 0.74 -7.41
N PHE A 94 6.38 -0.52 -7.14
CA PHE A 94 7.30 -1.51 -6.57
C PHE A 94 7.61 -2.61 -7.58
N ARG A 95 8.86 -3.11 -7.56
CA ARG A 95 9.33 -4.30 -8.29
C ARG A 95 10.07 -5.20 -7.33
N ILE A 96 9.43 -6.23 -6.84
CA ILE A 96 9.97 -7.09 -5.78
C ILE A 96 10.89 -8.15 -6.38
N PRO A 97 12.14 -8.28 -5.91
CA PRO A 97 13.06 -9.32 -6.35
C PRO A 97 12.54 -10.74 -6.03
N ARG A 98 13.04 -11.74 -6.77
CA ARG A 98 12.57 -13.14 -6.67
C ARG A 98 12.81 -13.78 -5.30
N ASP A 99 13.82 -13.34 -4.56
CA ASP A 99 14.18 -13.86 -3.24
C ASP A 99 13.66 -13.00 -2.07
N ILE A 100 12.84 -11.99 -2.37
CA ILE A 100 12.30 -11.04 -1.41
C ILE A 100 10.80 -11.24 -1.23
N MET A 101 10.37 -11.21 0.03
CA MET A 101 8.98 -11.07 0.44
C MET A 101 8.84 -9.82 1.29
N THR A 102 7.66 -9.16 1.25
CA THR A 102 7.42 -7.97 2.06
C THR A 102 6.35 -8.20 3.12
N ILE A 103 6.43 -7.41 4.19
CA ILE A 103 5.33 -7.21 5.14
C ILE A 103 5.09 -5.71 5.23
N THR A 104 3.84 -5.29 5.18
CA THR A 104 3.46 -3.89 5.30
C THR A 104 2.70 -3.65 6.60
N VAL A 105 3.06 -2.58 7.30
CA VAL A 105 2.40 -2.14 8.55
C VAL A 105 1.94 -0.69 8.41
N GLY A 106 0.77 -0.37 8.96
CA GLY A 106 0.23 0.98 8.94
C GLY A 106 1.11 1.97 9.70
N LYS A 107 1.09 3.22 9.26
CA LYS A 107 1.83 4.32 9.90
C LYS A 107 1.31 4.59 11.30
N SER A 108 2.21 4.69 12.28
CA SER A 108 1.86 4.88 13.70
C SER A 108 1.05 6.15 13.98
N THR A 109 1.19 7.19 13.16
CA THR A 109 0.40 8.43 13.25
C THR A 109 -1.09 8.15 13.02
N TYR A 110 -1.40 7.44 11.95
CA TYR A 110 -2.77 7.02 11.64
C TYR A 110 -3.31 5.98 12.63
N ALA A 111 -2.49 4.99 12.98
CA ALA A 111 -2.89 3.95 13.93
C ALA A 111 -3.34 4.52 15.28
N ARG A 112 -2.67 5.58 15.78
CA ARG A 112 -3.06 6.28 17.03
C ARG A 112 -4.35 7.09 16.91
N CYS A 113 -4.81 7.34 15.68
CA CYS A 113 -6.09 7.99 15.41
C CYS A 113 -7.21 6.99 15.09
N GLY A 114 -6.97 5.69 15.29
CA GLY A 114 -7.96 4.65 14.96
C GLY A 114 -8.10 4.40 13.46
N ILE A 115 -7.10 4.75 12.66
CA ILE A 115 -7.06 4.47 11.22
C ILE A 115 -6.15 3.27 10.99
N ILE A 116 -6.68 2.24 10.35
CA ILE A 116 -5.95 1.02 10.02
C ILE A 116 -5.66 1.02 8.52
N THR A 117 -4.38 0.87 8.16
CA THR A 117 -3.99 0.58 6.79
C THR A 117 -3.61 -0.89 6.72
N ASN A 118 -4.35 -1.64 5.93
CA ASN A 118 -4.08 -3.04 5.64
C ASN A 118 -3.51 -3.17 4.23
N VAL A 119 -2.53 -4.05 4.08
CA VAL A 119 -1.95 -4.40 2.78
C VAL A 119 -1.43 -5.82 2.88
N THR A 120 -1.81 -6.66 1.92
CA THR A 120 -1.29 -8.03 1.84
C THR A 120 0.18 -8.02 1.41
N PRO A 121 0.98 -9.05 1.75
CA PRO A 121 2.39 -9.13 1.36
C PRO A 121 2.58 -8.99 -0.16
N PHE A 122 3.60 -8.24 -0.58
CA PHE A 122 4.05 -8.30 -1.97
C PHE A 122 4.93 -9.53 -2.07
N GLU A 123 4.47 -10.48 -2.87
CA GLU A 123 5.17 -11.74 -3.09
C GLU A 123 6.38 -11.56 -4.02
N PRO A 124 7.32 -12.53 -4.04
CA PRO A 124 8.43 -12.56 -5.00
C PRO A 124 8.01 -12.32 -6.45
N GLU A 125 8.71 -11.42 -7.13
CA GLU A 125 8.46 -10.97 -8.52
C GLU A 125 7.11 -10.29 -8.76
N TRP A 126 6.39 -9.88 -7.72
CA TRP A 126 5.26 -8.98 -7.88
C TRP A 126 5.76 -7.57 -8.23
N GLU A 127 5.06 -6.92 -9.17
CA GLU A 127 5.29 -5.52 -9.49
C GLU A 127 3.98 -4.78 -9.67
N GLY A 128 3.95 -3.49 -9.36
CA GLY A 128 2.76 -2.64 -9.47
C GLY A 128 2.71 -1.49 -8.48
N TYR A 129 1.65 -0.68 -8.59
CA TYR A 129 1.23 0.22 -7.52
C TYR A 129 0.46 -0.59 -6.49
N VAL A 130 0.73 -0.35 -5.22
CA VAL A 130 0.07 -1.06 -4.11
C VAL A 130 -1.35 -0.53 -3.94
N THR A 131 -2.35 -1.41 -3.88
CA THR A 131 -3.67 -1.03 -3.38
C THR A 131 -3.62 -1.02 -1.86
N LEU A 132 -4.05 0.10 -1.27
CA LEU A 132 -4.07 0.38 0.16
C LEU A 132 -5.51 0.29 0.65
N GLU A 133 -5.79 -0.56 1.62
CA GLU A 133 -7.09 -0.68 2.26
C GLU A 133 -7.08 0.14 3.57
N ILE A 134 -7.72 1.32 3.55
CA ILE A 134 -7.68 2.30 4.63
C ILE A 134 -9.02 2.30 5.36
N SER A 135 -9.05 1.75 6.57
CA SER A 135 -10.26 1.64 7.38
C SER A 135 -10.29 2.72 8.47
N ASN A 136 -11.40 3.44 8.56
CA ASN A 136 -11.71 4.34 9.67
C ASN A 136 -12.56 3.60 10.70
N THR A 137 -11.97 3.22 11.82
CA THR A 137 -12.66 2.49 12.90
C THR A 137 -13.30 3.42 13.94
N THR A 138 -13.28 4.74 13.69
CA THR A 138 -13.80 5.75 14.63
C THR A 138 -15.22 6.19 14.26
N PRO A 139 -15.98 6.74 15.22
CA PRO A 139 -17.31 7.30 14.95
C PRO A 139 -17.27 8.69 14.27
N LEU A 140 -16.10 9.20 13.92
CA LEU A 140 -15.91 10.51 13.28
C LEU A 140 -15.31 10.35 11.88
N PRO A 141 -15.58 11.28 10.94
CA PRO A 141 -14.88 11.31 9.66
C PRO A 141 -13.37 11.49 9.86
N ALA A 142 -12.56 10.74 9.11
CA ALA A 142 -11.11 10.77 9.21
C ALA A 142 -10.47 11.34 7.96
N LYS A 143 -9.43 12.17 8.14
CA LYS A 143 -8.64 12.75 7.03
C LYS A 143 -7.47 11.84 6.68
N ILE A 144 -7.30 11.58 5.38
CA ILE A 144 -6.12 10.94 4.80
C ILE A 144 -5.46 11.95 3.87
N TYR A 145 -4.19 12.25 4.10
CA TYR A 145 -3.44 13.23 3.31
C TYR A 145 -2.69 12.56 2.17
N ALA A 146 -3.01 12.94 0.94
CA ALA A 146 -2.33 12.44 -0.25
C ALA A 146 -0.87 12.94 -0.31
N ASN A 147 -0.02 12.18 -0.98
CA ASN A 147 1.43 12.39 -1.11
C ASN A 147 2.21 12.36 0.22
N GLU A 148 1.58 11.91 1.30
CA GLU A 148 2.18 11.73 2.62
C GLU A 148 2.26 10.24 3.01
N GLY A 149 3.07 9.93 4.04
CA GLY A 149 3.30 8.56 4.49
C GLY A 149 2.05 7.90 5.05
N ILE A 150 1.75 6.68 4.60
CA ILE A 150 0.54 5.92 5.01
C ILE A 150 0.88 4.57 5.63
N ALA A 151 1.94 3.92 5.16
CA ALA A 151 2.34 2.60 5.63
C ALA A 151 3.83 2.37 5.41
N GLN A 152 4.43 1.47 6.19
CA GLN A 152 5.82 1.07 6.08
C GLN A 152 5.92 -0.33 5.49
N VAL A 153 6.74 -0.49 4.46
CA VAL A 153 7.10 -1.79 3.86
C VAL A 153 8.40 -2.29 4.46
N LEU A 154 8.39 -3.51 4.98
CA LEU A 154 9.56 -4.25 5.45
C LEU A 154 9.92 -5.30 4.40
N PHE A 155 11.21 -5.45 4.11
CA PHE A 155 11.71 -6.38 3.11
C PHE A 155 12.46 -7.53 3.80
N PHE A 156 12.11 -8.77 3.46
CA PHE A 156 12.67 -9.98 4.02
C PHE A 156 13.26 -10.84 2.92
N GLN A 157 14.55 -11.15 3.03
CA GLN A 157 15.19 -12.07 2.11
C GLN A 157 15.01 -13.52 2.56
N GLY A 158 14.52 -14.38 1.67
CA GLY A 158 14.49 -15.81 1.85
C GLY A 158 15.89 -16.43 1.87
N ASN A 159 16.07 -17.59 2.50
CA ASN A 159 17.34 -18.33 2.43
C ASN A 159 17.61 -18.86 1.01
N GLU A 160 16.53 -19.15 0.28
CA GLU A 160 16.54 -19.60 -1.13
C GLU A 160 15.39 -18.95 -1.87
N PRO A 161 15.50 -18.69 -3.19
CA PRO A 161 14.38 -18.25 -4.00
C PRO A 161 13.26 -19.28 -4.02
N PRO A 162 11.98 -18.87 -4.10
CA PRO A 162 10.87 -19.80 -4.20
C PRO A 162 10.91 -20.57 -5.54
N ILE A 163 10.42 -21.79 -5.53
CA ILE A 163 10.25 -22.58 -6.75
C ILE A 163 9.32 -21.86 -7.73
N THR A 164 8.22 -21.30 -7.20
CA THR A 164 7.20 -20.60 -7.98
C THR A 164 6.96 -19.22 -7.41
N SER A 165 7.22 -18.17 -8.19
CA SER A 165 7.00 -16.78 -7.83
C SER A 165 5.56 -16.31 -8.13
N TYR A 166 5.22 -15.07 -7.74
CA TYR A 166 3.94 -14.46 -8.08
C TYR A 166 3.77 -14.28 -9.61
N LYS A 167 4.85 -13.94 -10.30
CA LYS A 167 4.90 -13.83 -11.76
C LYS A 167 4.69 -15.18 -12.44
N ASP A 168 5.35 -16.23 -11.93
CA ASP A 168 5.21 -17.60 -12.47
C ASP A 168 3.76 -18.11 -12.37
N LYS A 169 3.07 -17.79 -11.25
CA LYS A 169 1.65 -18.12 -11.02
C LYS A 169 0.69 -17.30 -11.87
N LYS A 170 1.16 -16.27 -12.59
CA LYS A 170 0.32 -15.26 -13.24
C LYS A 170 -0.68 -14.65 -12.26
N GLY A 171 -0.19 -14.25 -11.10
CA GLY A 171 -1.02 -13.76 -9.99
C GLY A 171 -1.95 -12.62 -10.42
N LYS A 172 -3.19 -12.66 -9.93
CA LYS A 172 -4.30 -11.80 -10.40
C LYS A 172 -4.09 -10.29 -10.19
N TYR A 173 -3.14 -9.92 -9.36
CA TYR A 173 -2.79 -8.52 -9.08
C TYR A 173 -1.41 -8.12 -9.62
N GLN A 174 -0.84 -8.89 -10.55
CA GLN A 174 0.41 -8.54 -11.22
C GLN A 174 0.21 -7.31 -12.12
N GLY A 175 1.13 -6.34 -12.06
CA GLY A 175 1.13 -5.17 -12.92
C GLY A 175 0.00 -4.16 -12.62
N GLN A 176 -0.41 -4.01 -11.36
CA GLN A 176 -1.45 -3.03 -10.99
C GLN A 176 -1.02 -1.61 -11.36
N VAL A 177 -1.88 -0.89 -12.10
CA VAL A 177 -1.64 0.50 -12.55
C VAL A 177 -2.48 1.54 -11.82
N GLY A 178 -3.51 1.13 -11.08
CA GLY A 178 -4.42 2.01 -10.35
C GLY A 178 -5.02 1.31 -9.13
N VAL A 179 -6.02 1.93 -8.50
CA VAL A 179 -6.77 1.32 -7.39
C VAL A 179 -7.54 0.12 -7.91
N THR A 180 -7.10 -1.07 -7.54
CA THR A 180 -7.65 -2.34 -8.05
C THR A 180 -8.72 -2.88 -7.10
N LEU A 181 -9.90 -3.21 -7.67
CA LEU A 181 -11.00 -3.84 -6.94
C LEU A 181 -10.75 -5.34 -6.75
N PRO A 182 -11.51 -6.01 -5.84
CA PRO A 182 -11.41 -7.45 -5.65
C PRO A 182 -11.56 -8.23 -6.96
N ARG A 183 -10.73 -9.25 -7.14
CA ARG A 183 -10.75 -10.18 -8.29
C ARG A 183 -10.74 -11.61 -7.79
N LEU A 184 -11.43 -12.52 -8.50
CA LEU A 184 -11.37 -13.98 -8.28
C LEU A 184 -10.17 -14.60 -8.98
#